data_f481ce936d13cecd6bad49ada92f0fc2
#
_entry.id   f481ce936d13cecd6bad49ada92f0fc2
#
_cell.length_a   1.000
_cell.length_b   1.000
_cell.length_c   1.000
_cell.angle_alpha   90.00
_cell.angle_beta   90.00
_cell.angle_gamma   90.00
#
_symmetry.space_group_name_H-M   'P 1'
#
loop_
_entity.id
_entity.type
_entity.pdbx_description
1 polymer ?
#
loop_
_entity_poly.entity_id
_entity_poly.type
_entity_poly.pdbx_seq_one_letter_code
_entity_poly.pdbx_strand_id
1 'polypeptide(L)'
;MTVLTPHAQSVEASWNDDGVDVRSFRYAPERLEVLGYSRSLSSDETVRAIAGAVAPLYAWAARSALLREITTGAYDLVHAHWVVPNGVVAGLARVEVPLAVGLHGSDVFMAEKSLFRPWVKMALNRSSLLTGCSPELVDRVCRLGFERSRSEVIPYGVDVELFKPDSERRQIWRQKLGLPPEAVVALGVGRMVTKKGFQVLIPLLADLFARFPDFHLVLAGGGDRLEEFRQSTADSSGRVHFPDVVLRDTLPDLYRAADLFVLPAVHDSQGNVDGLPNVILEGMASALPIVASGISGIPLAVSDGEQGLLVEEHDAFQLSEALRRLLESPAERARMGAEARLKATEELTWSSVASRYRRAYEVALARESEGIGFEGSEAPETR
;
A
#
# COMPACT_ATOMS: atom_id res chain seq x y z
N MET A 1 -17.26 10.60 12.68
CA MET A 1 -16.95 9.77 11.48
C MET A 1 -17.37 8.34 11.74
N THR A 2 -17.93 7.64 10.74
CA THR A 2 -18.30 6.23 10.85
C THR A 2 -17.56 5.41 9.80
N VAL A 3 -17.00 4.28 10.19
CA VAL A 3 -16.34 3.32 9.31
C VAL A 3 -17.18 2.05 9.22
N LEU A 4 -17.56 1.65 8.01
CA LEU A 4 -18.18 0.36 7.75
C LEU A 4 -17.11 -0.63 7.26
N THR A 5 -17.03 -1.79 7.89
CA THR A 5 -16.05 -2.83 7.58
C THR A 5 -16.71 -4.20 7.54
N PRO A 6 -16.24 -5.15 6.70
CA PRO A 6 -16.74 -6.52 6.81
C PRO A 6 -16.37 -7.12 8.16
N HIS A 7 -17.21 -8.01 8.65
CA HIS A 7 -16.92 -8.78 9.86
C HIS A 7 -15.79 -9.79 9.63
N ALA A 8 -15.02 -10.07 10.66
CA ALA A 8 -14.06 -11.16 10.73
C ALA A 8 -14.05 -11.74 12.17
N GLN A 9 -13.55 -12.96 12.35
CA GLN A 9 -13.64 -13.71 13.60
C GLN A 9 -13.08 -12.98 14.84
N SER A 10 -12.11 -12.07 14.65
CA SER A 10 -11.49 -11.26 15.70
C SER A 10 -12.03 -9.85 15.79
N VAL A 11 -13.09 -9.52 15.06
CA VAL A 11 -13.63 -8.16 14.94
C VAL A 11 -14.97 -8.07 15.64
N GLU A 12 -15.11 -7.11 16.56
CA GLU A 12 -16.36 -6.81 17.24
C GLU A 12 -17.43 -6.29 16.24
N ALA A 13 -18.71 -6.38 16.64
CA ALA A 13 -19.79 -5.86 15.81
C ALA A 13 -19.74 -4.33 15.69
N SER A 14 -19.31 -3.65 16.75
CA SER A 14 -19.08 -2.20 16.76
C SER A 14 -18.15 -1.83 17.90
N TRP A 15 -17.30 -0.83 17.66
CA TRP A 15 -16.44 -0.22 18.69
C TRP A 15 -16.18 1.25 18.36
N ASN A 16 -15.70 2.00 19.31
CA ASN A 16 -15.22 3.35 19.08
C ASN A 16 -13.69 3.35 19.17
N ASP A 17 -13.05 3.87 18.14
CA ASP A 17 -11.61 4.00 18.03
C ASP A 17 -11.27 5.50 17.98
N ASP A 18 -10.93 6.06 19.12
CA ASP A 18 -10.55 7.47 19.32
C ASP A 18 -11.51 8.47 18.62
N GLY A 19 -12.82 8.30 18.86
CA GLY A 19 -13.88 9.14 18.29
C GLY A 19 -14.37 8.73 16.90
N VAL A 20 -13.87 7.62 16.36
CA VAL A 20 -14.36 6.99 15.13
C VAL A 20 -15.25 5.80 15.47
N ASP A 21 -16.52 5.85 15.08
CA ASP A 21 -17.43 4.72 15.23
C ASP A 21 -17.15 3.69 14.12
N VAL A 22 -16.68 2.52 14.52
CA VAL A 22 -16.45 1.41 13.58
C VAL A 22 -17.59 0.39 13.73
N ARG A 23 -18.19 0.01 12.62
CA ARG A 23 -19.32 -0.94 12.56
C ARG A 23 -19.02 -2.02 11.55
N SER A 24 -19.05 -3.27 12.00
CA SER A 24 -18.85 -4.41 11.13
C SER A 24 -20.18 -4.97 10.60
N PHE A 25 -20.19 -5.45 9.36
CA PHE A 25 -21.33 -6.12 8.77
C PHE A 25 -21.01 -7.56 8.40
N ARG A 26 -21.90 -8.47 8.74
CA ARG A 26 -21.80 -9.88 8.35
C ARG A 26 -22.38 -10.09 6.97
N TYR A 27 -21.74 -10.92 6.15
CA TYR A 27 -22.19 -11.22 4.78
C TYR A 27 -22.29 -12.72 4.48
N ALA A 28 -21.78 -13.56 5.38
CA ALA A 28 -21.85 -15.02 5.27
C ALA A 28 -21.72 -15.64 6.67
N PRO A 29 -21.92 -16.95 6.81
CA PRO A 29 -21.45 -17.67 7.99
C PRO A 29 -19.95 -17.48 8.17
N GLU A 30 -19.48 -17.31 9.40
CA GLU A 30 -18.12 -16.90 9.78
C GLU A 30 -16.98 -17.64 9.04
N ARG A 31 -17.14 -18.98 8.86
CA ARG A 31 -16.18 -19.81 8.10
C ARG A 31 -16.03 -19.42 6.63
N LEU A 32 -16.99 -18.69 6.06
CA LEU A 32 -17.04 -18.24 4.66
C LEU A 32 -16.75 -16.72 4.53
N GLU A 33 -16.55 -16.01 5.62
CA GLU A 33 -16.19 -14.59 5.63
C GLU A 33 -14.70 -14.43 5.31
N VAL A 34 -14.34 -14.64 4.03
CA VAL A 34 -12.96 -14.60 3.52
C VAL A 34 -12.59 -13.27 2.83
N LEU A 35 -13.58 -12.39 2.63
CA LEU A 35 -13.39 -11.05 2.05
C LEU A 35 -13.18 -10.03 3.17
N GLY A 36 -11.95 -9.58 3.37
CA GLY A 36 -11.59 -8.63 4.42
C GLY A 36 -10.24 -8.96 5.06
N TYR A 37 -10.13 -8.85 6.35
CA TYR A 37 -8.89 -8.78 7.14
C TYR A 37 -7.91 -9.95 7.04
N SER A 38 -8.30 -11.14 6.69
CA SER A 38 -7.52 -12.30 7.14
C SER A 38 -6.77 -13.10 6.08
N ARG A 39 -6.99 -12.91 4.78
CA ARG A 39 -6.33 -13.79 3.79
C ARG A 39 -6.02 -13.08 2.47
N SER A 40 -4.81 -13.31 1.96
CA SER A 40 -4.47 -12.92 0.59
C SER A 40 -5.23 -13.81 -0.40
N LEU A 41 -6.12 -13.23 -1.18
CA LEU A 41 -6.85 -13.90 -2.27
C LEU A 41 -5.93 -14.46 -3.38
N SER A 42 -4.65 -14.08 -3.39
CA SER A 42 -3.71 -14.46 -4.43
C SER A 42 -3.01 -15.79 -4.21
N SER A 43 -2.97 -16.30 -2.98
CA SER A 43 -2.16 -17.46 -2.61
C SER A 43 -2.93 -18.77 -2.41
N ASP A 44 -4.27 -18.76 -2.44
CA ASP A 44 -5.09 -19.96 -2.18
C ASP A 44 -6.26 -20.03 -3.17
N GLU A 45 -6.26 -21.06 -4.03
CA GLU A 45 -7.33 -21.28 -5.02
C GLU A 45 -8.68 -21.55 -4.36
N THR A 46 -8.69 -22.22 -3.20
CA THR A 46 -9.89 -22.47 -2.43
C THR A 46 -10.48 -21.17 -1.90
N VAL A 47 -9.64 -20.30 -1.37
CA VAL A 47 -10.05 -18.95 -0.89
C VAL A 47 -10.60 -18.12 -2.05
N ARG A 48 -9.99 -18.18 -3.24
CA ARG A 48 -10.51 -17.50 -4.44
C ARG A 48 -11.88 -18.00 -4.88
N ALA A 49 -12.08 -19.32 -4.87
CA ALA A 49 -13.37 -19.91 -5.24
C ALA A 49 -14.47 -19.51 -4.23
N ILE A 50 -14.19 -19.59 -2.92
CA ILE A 50 -15.11 -19.15 -1.87
C ILE A 50 -15.40 -17.66 -2.01
N ALA A 51 -14.38 -16.82 -2.18
CA ALA A 51 -14.53 -15.38 -2.37
C ALA A 51 -15.45 -15.04 -3.55
N GLY A 52 -15.28 -15.73 -4.68
CA GLY A 52 -16.17 -15.59 -5.84
C GLY A 52 -17.62 -15.96 -5.53
N ALA A 53 -17.84 -17.05 -4.80
CA ALA A 53 -19.17 -17.53 -4.43
C ALA A 53 -19.88 -16.58 -3.44
N VAL A 54 -19.16 -15.97 -2.50
CA VAL A 54 -19.74 -15.06 -1.48
C VAL A 54 -19.76 -13.58 -1.90
N ALA A 55 -19.11 -13.21 -3.01
CA ALA A 55 -19.05 -11.82 -3.46
C ALA A 55 -20.44 -11.16 -3.64
N PRO A 56 -21.48 -11.84 -4.19
CA PRO A 56 -22.82 -11.25 -4.26
C PRO A 56 -23.45 -11.00 -2.87
N LEU A 57 -23.21 -11.90 -1.92
CA LEU A 57 -23.69 -11.76 -0.54
C LEU A 57 -22.97 -10.58 0.15
N TYR A 58 -21.66 -10.49 -0.06
CA TYR A 58 -20.88 -9.33 0.39
C TYR A 58 -21.43 -8.01 -0.16
N ALA A 59 -21.64 -7.93 -1.47
CA ALA A 59 -22.15 -6.72 -2.10
C ALA A 59 -23.54 -6.32 -1.57
N TRP A 60 -24.43 -7.31 -1.36
CA TRP A 60 -25.76 -7.07 -0.78
C TRP A 60 -25.68 -6.60 0.67
N ALA A 61 -24.88 -7.25 1.49
CA ALA A 61 -24.73 -6.93 2.91
C ALA A 61 -24.09 -5.56 3.11
N ALA A 62 -23.00 -5.27 2.40
CA ALA A 62 -22.30 -3.99 2.42
C ALA A 62 -23.22 -2.84 1.96
N ARG A 63 -23.97 -3.04 0.86
CA ARG A 63 -24.97 -2.08 0.39
C ARG A 63 -26.07 -1.84 1.43
N SER A 64 -26.59 -2.91 2.04
CA SER A 64 -27.64 -2.80 3.05
C SER A 64 -27.14 -2.10 4.32
N ALA A 65 -25.89 -2.35 4.75
CA ALA A 65 -25.25 -1.65 5.86
C ALA A 65 -25.08 -0.16 5.54
N LEU A 66 -24.55 0.16 4.36
CA LEU A 66 -24.37 1.55 3.92
C LEU A 66 -25.69 2.31 3.88
N LEU A 67 -26.74 1.73 3.29
CA LEU A 67 -28.05 2.39 3.23
C LEU A 67 -28.65 2.64 4.61
N ARG A 68 -28.51 1.69 5.55
CA ARG A 68 -28.96 1.91 6.94
C ARG A 68 -28.22 3.07 7.59
N GLU A 69 -26.90 3.15 7.41
CA GLU A 69 -26.11 4.25 7.96
C GLU A 69 -26.57 5.60 7.40
N ILE A 70 -26.66 5.73 6.09
CA ILE A 70 -27.06 6.98 5.43
C ILE A 70 -28.48 7.40 5.84
N THR A 71 -29.39 6.43 6.05
CA THR A 71 -30.77 6.74 6.44
C THR A 71 -30.90 7.20 7.90
N THR A 72 -30.01 6.72 8.77
CA THR A 72 -30.07 6.98 10.22
C THR A 72 -29.12 8.08 10.69
N GLY A 73 -28.11 8.42 9.90
CA GLY A 73 -27.08 9.43 10.21
C GLY A 73 -27.11 10.60 9.24
N ALA A 74 -26.59 11.74 9.69
CA ALA A 74 -26.31 12.89 8.83
C ALA A 74 -24.86 12.80 8.36
N TYR A 75 -24.68 12.48 7.08
CA TYR A 75 -23.37 12.37 6.45
C TYR A 75 -23.28 13.33 5.26
N ASP A 76 -22.16 14.02 5.15
CA ASP A 76 -21.90 14.96 4.06
C ASP A 76 -21.28 14.25 2.85
N LEU A 77 -20.59 13.12 3.08
CA LEU A 77 -19.84 12.39 2.05
C LEU A 77 -19.69 10.91 2.42
N VAL A 78 -19.67 10.05 1.42
CA VAL A 78 -19.25 8.64 1.53
C VAL A 78 -17.91 8.46 0.85
N HIS A 79 -16.92 7.87 1.53
CA HIS A 79 -15.66 7.46 0.91
C HIS A 79 -15.57 5.94 0.86
N ALA A 80 -15.60 5.38 -0.33
CA ALA A 80 -15.44 3.96 -0.58
C ALA A 80 -13.98 3.64 -0.92
N HIS A 81 -13.27 2.99 -0.01
CA HIS A 81 -11.91 2.49 -0.27
C HIS A 81 -11.98 1.21 -1.12
N TRP A 82 -11.17 1.17 -2.17
CA TRP A 82 -11.14 0.19 -3.25
C TRP A 82 -12.31 0.32 -4.22
N VAL A 83 -12.00 0.64 -5.47
CA VAL A 83 -13.05 0.78 -6.50
C VAL A 83 -13.83 -0.53 -6.70
N VAL A 84 -13.16 -1.68 -6.57
CA VAL A 84 -13.77 -3.02 -6.49
C VAL A 84 -13.33 -3.68 -5.19
N PRO A 85 -14.26 -4.09 -4.30
CA PRO A 85 -15.73 -4.12 -4.48
C PRO A 85 -16.45 -2.83 -4.02
N ASN A 86 -15.88 -2.05 -3.10
CA ASN A 86 -16.63 -1.07 -2.31
C ASN A 86 -17.12 0.14 -3.12
N GLY A 87 -16.33 0.65 -4.07
CA GLY A 87 -16.77 1.70 -4.99
C GLY A 87 -17.98 1.26 -5.81
N VAL A 88 -17.97 0.02 -6.33
CA VAL A 88 -19.11 -0.56 -7.04
C VAL A 88 -20.33 -0.68 -6.12
N VAL A 89 -20.15 -1.15 -4.88
CA VAL A 89 -21.24 -1.27 -3.90
C VAL A 89 -21.85 0.09 -3.59
N ALA A 90 -21.03 1.10 -3.32
CA ALA A 90 -21.50 2.46 -3.05
C ALA A 90 -22.25 3.08 -4.26
N GLY A 91 -21.72 2.89 -5.48
CA GLY A 91 -22.38 3.29 -6.70
C GLY A 91 -23.75 2.61 -6.91
N LEU A 92 -23.88 1.32 -6.57
CA LEU A 92 -25.14 0.58 -6.59
C LEU A 92 -26.13 1.03 -5.50
N ALA A 93 -25.63 1.52 -4.38
CA ALA A 93 -26.46 2.02 -3.28
C ALA A 93 -27.24 3.28 -3.67
N ARG A 94 -26.73 4.06 -4.65
CA ARG A 94 -27.34 5.32 -5.10
C ARG A 94 -27.59 6.29 -3.94
N VAL A 95 -26.60 6.43 -3.08
CA VAL A 95 -26.65 7.39 -1.98
C VAL A 95 -26.79 8.82 -2.53
N GLU A 96 -27.55 9.67 -1.84
CA GLU A 96 -27.80 11.06 -2.25
C GLU A 96 -26.67 12.02 -1.86
N VAL A 97 -25.71 11.54 -1.06
CA VAL A 97 -24.52 12.32 -0.69
C VAL A 97 -23.37 12.04 -1.65
N PRO A 98 -22.45 13.00 -1.84
CA PRO A 98 -21.27 12.85 -2.71
C PRO A 98 -20.46 11.59 -2.40
N LEU A 99 -20.01 10.92 -3.45
CA LEU A 99 -19.23 9.68 -3.36
C LEU A 99 -17.76 9.94 -3.74
N ALA A 100 -16.85 9.71 -2.81
CA ALA A 100 -15.43 9.58 -3.08
C ALA A 100 -15.04 8.11 -3.23
N VAL A 101 -14.12 7.81 -4.16
CA VAL A 101 -13.57 6.45 -4.35
C VAL A 101 -12.06 6.48 -4.21
N GLY A 102 -11.53 5.65 -3.31
CA GLY A 102 -10.09 5.49 -3.07
C GLY A 102 -9.49 4.28 -3.77
N LEU A 103 -8.37 4.48 -4.45
CA LEU A 103 -7.62 3.47 -5.19
C LEU A 103 -6.39 3.02 -4.40
N HIS A 104 -6.16 1.70 -4.36
CA HIS A 104 -5.10 1.12 -3.53
C HIS A 104 -4.12 0.19 -4.27
N GLY A 105 -4.42 -0.19 -5.51
CA GLY A 105 -3.58 -1.05 -6.36
C GLY A 105 -4.34 -2.23 -6.93
N SER A 106 -4.45 -3.35 -6.24
CA SER A 106 -5.08 -4.57 -6.77
C SER A 106 -6.53 -4.39 -7.25
N ASP A 107 -7.24 -3.45 -6.69
CA ASP A 107 -8.60 -3.08 -7.07
C ASP A 107 -8.67 -2.43 -8.45
N VAL A 108 -7.65 -1.66 -8.82
CA VAL A 108 -7.54 -1.03 -10.15
C VAL A 108 -7.35 -2.09 -11.24
N PHE A 109 -6.48 -3.06 -10.99
CA PHE A 109 -6.29 -4.18 -11.94
C PHE A 109 -7.54 -5.04 -12.11
N MET A 110 -8.34 -5.19 -11.04
CA MET A 110 -9.65 -5.82 -11.15
C MET A 110 -10.64 -4.97 -11.95
N ALA A 111 -10.60 -3.66 -11.80
CA ALA A 111 -11.47 -2.72 -12.50
C ALA A 111 -11.30 -2.76 -14.04
N GLU A 112 -10.08 -3.04 -14.51
CA GLU A 112 -9.76 -3.15 -15.94
C GLU A 112 -10.29 -4.43 -16.60
N LYS A 113 -10.60 -5.48 -15.80
CA LYS A 113 -11.16 -6.73 -16.35
C LYS A 113 -12.55 -6.52 -16.92
N SER A 114 -12.81 -7.09 -18.08
CA SER A 114 -14.07 -6.93 -18.83
C SER A 114 -15.32 -7.20 -18.00
N LEU A 115 -15.25 -8.18 -17.09
CA LEU A 115 -16.35 -8.55 -16.20
C LEU A 115 -16.76 -7.43 -15.24
N PHE A 116 -15.80 -6.68 -14.69
CA PHE A 116 -16.07 -5.63 -13.70
C PHE A 116 -16.24 -4.24 -14.33
N ARG A 117 -15.72 -4.04 -15.53
CA ARG A 117 -15.69 -2.74 -16.22
C ARG A 117 -17.02 -2.01 -16.30
N PRO A 118 -18.18 -2.63 -16.61
CA PRO A 118 -19.47 -1.94 -16.64
C PRO A 118 -19.87 -1.40 -15.26
N TRP A 119 -19.67 -2.20 -14.21
CA TRP A 119 -19.99 -1.83 -12.82
C TRP A 119 -19.08 -0.73 -12.30
N VAL A 120 -17.80 -0.81 -12.66
CA VAL A 120 -16.81 0.23 -12.32
C VAL A 120 -17.18 1.55 -13.00
N LYS A 121 -17.49 1.55 -14.29
CA LYS A 121 -17.94 2.76 -14.99
C LYS A 121 -19.18 3.37 -14.35
N MET A 122 -20.16 2.55 -13.98
CA MET A 122 -21.35 3.01 -13.27
C MET A 122 -21.00 3.68 -11.93
N ALA A 123 -20.08 3.08 -11.16
CA ALA A 123 -19.63 3.65 -9.90
C ALA A 123 -18.88 4.98 -10.11
N LEU A 124 -17.95 5.02 -11.07
CA LEU A 124 -17.17 6.21 -11.42
C LEU A 124 -18.05 7.37 -11.89
N ASN A 125 -19.07 7.10 -12.72
CA ASN A 125 -20.02 8.12 -13.17
C ASN A 125 -20.81 8.77 -12.03
N ARG A 126 -20.88 8.13 -10.88
CA ARG A 126 -21.54 8.63 -9.65
C ARG A 126 -20.58 9.19 -8.61
N SER A 127 -19.30 9.11 -8.89
CA SER A 127 -18.27 9.58 -7.96
C SER A 127 -17.95 11.03 -8.23
N SER A 128 -17.97 11.84 -7.17
CA SER A 128 -17.60 13.25 -7.21
C SER A 128 -16.07 13.44 -7.09
N LEU A 129 -15.40 12.45 -6.49
CA LEU A 129 -13.95 12.48 -6.24
C LEU A 129 -13.34 11.10 -6.44
N LEU A 130 -12.19 11.05 -7.07
CA LEU A 130 -11.31 9.88 -7.11
C LEU A 130 -10.01 10.21 -6.39
N THR A 131 -9.59 9.37 -5.44
CA THR A 131 -8.29 9.50 -4.79
C THR A 131 -7.43 8.27 -5.07
N GLY A 132 -6.13 8.44 -5.18
CA GLY A 132 -5.21 7.32 -5.38
C GLY A 132 -3.84 7.60 -4.77
N CYS A 133 -3.17 6.56 -4.32
CA CYS A 133 -1.84 6.66 -3.71
C CYS A 133 -0.70 6.73 -4.74
N SER A 134 -1.01 6.70 -6.04
CA SER A 134 -0.04 6.93 -7.11
C SER A 134 -0.69 7.56 -8.35
N PRO A 135 0.06 8.33 -9.14
CA PRO A 135 -0.40 8.86 -10.41
C PRO A 135 -0.84 7.75 -11.37
N GLU A 136 -0.05 6.68 -11.45
CA GLU A 136 -0.33 5.55 -12.32
C GLU A 136 -1.71 4.94 -12.08
N LEU A 137 -2.07 4.68 -10.81
CA LEU A 137 -3.37 4.11 -10.46
C LEU A 137 -4.52 5.04 -10.85
N VAL A 138 -4.37 6.34 -10.60
CA VAL A 138 -5.36 7.35 -10.99
C VAL A 138 -5.50 7.40 -12.49
N ASP A 139 -4.41 7.46 -13.24
CA ASP A 139 -4.42 7.53 -14.72
C ASP A 139 -5.03 6.27 -15.35
N ARG A 140 -4.80 5.09 -14.76
CA ARG A 140 -5.44 3.83 -15.19
C ARG A 140 -6.97 3.91 -15.08
N VAL A 141 -7.49 4.44 -13.97
CA VAL A 141 -8.94 4.60 -13.79
C VAL A 141 -9.51 5.73 -14.64
N CYS A 142 -8.77 6.82 -14.85
CA CYS A 142 -9.17 7.88 -15.78
C CYS A 142 -9.33 7.35 -17.21
N ARG A 143 -8.49 6.41 -17.65
CA ARG A 143 -8.68 5.72 -18.96
C ARG A 143 -9.97 4.90 -19.05
N LEU A 144 -10.60 4.57 -17.93
CA LEU A 144 -11.93 3.94 -17.93
C LEU A 144 -13.08 4.95 -18.07
N GLY A 145 -12.78 6.25 -18.15
CA GLY A 145 -13.73 7.32 -18.41
C GLY A 145 -14.00 8.26 -17.23
N PHE A 146 -13.19 8.21 -16.16
CA PHE A 146 -13.28 9.21 -15.10
C PHE A 146 -12.53 10.49 -15.47
N GLU A 147 -13.10 11.64 -15.12
CA GLU A 147 -12.52 12.94 -15.42
C GLU A 147 -11.33 13.24 -14.50
N ARG A 148 -10.14 13.49 -15.08
CA ARG A 148 -8.90 13.71 -14.34
C ARG A 148 -8.96 14.91 -13.38
N SER A 149 -9.70 15.95 -13.73
CA SER A 149 -9.89 17.16 -12.90
C SER A 149 -10.61 16.90 -11.57
N ARG A 150 -11.34 15.79 -11.47
CA ARG A 150 -12.01 15.32 -10.24
C ARG A 150 -11.21 14.28 -9.47
N SER A 151 -9.94 14.13 -9.78
CA SER A 151 -9.08 13.17 -9.08
C SER A 151 -7.93 13.86 -8.37
N GLU A 152 -7.49 13.25 -7.26
CA GLU A 152 -6.39 13.72 -6.43
C GLU A 152 -5.42 12.57 -6.13
N VAL A 153 -4.12 12.85 -6.22
CA VAL A 153 -3.09 11.88 -5.83
C VAL A 153 -2.65 12.21 -4.41
N ILE A 154 -2.98 11.33 -3.48
CA ILE A 154 -2.70 11.50 -2.05
C ILE A 154 -1.87 10.30 -1.58
N PRO A 155 -0.59 10.48 -1.24
CA PRO A 155 0.24 9.40 -0.71
C PRO A 155 -0.31 8.90 0.62
N TYR A 156 0.13 7.72 1.05
CA TYR A 156 -0.16 7.24 2.39
C TYR A 156 0.62 8.01 3.46
N GLY A 157 0.14 7.90 4.71
CA GLY A 157 0.83 8.41 5.87
C GLY A 157 1.63 7.33 6.58
N VAL A 158 2.52 7.76 7.46
CA VAL A 158 3.29 6.90 8.34
C VAL A 158 3.25 7.43 9.78
N ASP A 159 3.29 6.51 10.74
CA ASP A 159 3.44 6.85 12.15
C ASP A 159 4.92 7.11 12.45
N VAL A 160 5.29 8.39 12.44
CA VAL A 160 6.66 8.84 12.65
C VAL A 160 7.13 8.72 14.11
N GLU A 161 6.23 8.49 15.07
CA GLU A 161 6.57 8.23 16.46
C GLU A 161 6.86 6.75 16.69
N LEU A 162 6.13 5.87 16.00
CA LEU A 162 6.37 4.44 16.02
C LEU A 162 7.65 4.08 15.26
N PHE A 163 7.78 4.60 14.04
CA PHE A 163 8.94 4.38 13.16
C PHE A 163 9.92 5.55 13.31
N LYS A 164 10.80 5.46 14.29
CA LYS A 164 11.86 6.44 14.53
C LYS A 164 13.16 5.78 14.94
N PRO A 165 14.30 6.43 14.67
CA PRO A 165 15.60 5.95 15.16
C PRO A 165 15.63 5.78 16.67
N ASP A 166 16.29 4.72 17.14
CA ASP A 166 16.51 4.42 18.55
C ASP A 166 17.79 3.59 18.65
N SER A 167 18.84 4.13 19.24
CA SER A 167 20.14 3.52 19.30
C SER A 167 20.20 2.30 20.24
N GLU A 168 19.44 2.32 21.33
CA GLU A 168 19.37 1.20 22.28
C GLU A 168 18.63 0.01 21.66
N ARG A 169 17.45 0.26 21.08
CA ARG A 169 16.66 -0.73 20.35
C ARG A 169 17.43 -1.31 19.17
N ARG A 170 18.18 -0.46 18.44
CA ARG A 170 19.06 -0.90 17.36
C ARG A 170 20.06 -1.95 17.83
N GLN A 171 20.77 -1.69 18.94
CA GLN A 171 21.77 -2.63 19.47
C GLN A 171 21.14 -3.96 19.89
N ILE A 172 20.00 -3.92 20.61
CA ILE A 172 19.28 -5.11 21.05
C ILE A 172 18.88 -5.99 19.87
N TRP A 173 18.34 -5.38 18.81
CA TRP A 173 17.85 -6.14 17.65
C TRP A 173 18.97 -6.65 16.77
N ARG A 174 20.07 -5.91 16.62
CA ARG A 174 21.26 -6.43 15.94
C ARG A 174 21.81 -7.68 16.63
N GLN A 175 21.85 -7.68 17.95
CA GLN A 175 22.23 -8.87 18.72
C GLN A 175 21.26 -10.03 18.53
N LYS A 176 19.95 -9.79 18.59
CA LYS A 176 18.92 -10.81 18.33
C LYS A 176 19.03 -11.45 16.94
N LEU A 177 19.40 -10.65 15.95
CA LEU A 177 19.61 -11.12 14.58
C LEU A 177 20.98 -11.76 14.37
N GLY A 178 21.85 -11.78 15.38
CA GLY A 178 23.22 -12.29 15.27
C GLY A 178 24.11 -11.47 14.35
N LEU A 179 23.82 -10.18 14.19
CA LEU A 179 24.59 -9.29 13.32
C LEU A 179 25.87 -8.82 14.00
N PRO A 180 27.01 -8.85 13.32
CA PRO A 180 28.26 -8.26 13.82
C PRO A 180 28.09 -6.77 14.12
N PRO A 181 28.85 -6.20 15.08
CA PRO A 181 28.77 -4.77 15.40
C PRO A 181 29.04 -3.86 14.20
N GLU A 182 30.00 -4.25 13.34
CA GLU A 182 30.44 -3.54 12.14
C GLU A 182 29.54 -3.76 10.92
N ALA A 183 28.60 -4.72 10.97
CA ALA A 183 27.75 -5.06 9.84
C ALA A 183 27.03 -3.84 9.26
N VAL A 184 27.02 -3.71 7.92
CA VAL A 184 26.17 -2.80 7.17
C VAL A 184 24.96 -3.59 6.70
N VAL A 185 23.76 -3.20 7.16
CA VAL A 185 22.55 -3.99 7.00
C VAL A 185 21.59 -3.33 6.03
N ALA A 186 21.30 -3.99 4.92
CA ALA A 186 20.16 -3.66 4.07
C ALA A 186 18.91 -4.41 4.57
N LEU A 187 17.79 -3.71 4.68
CA LEU A 187 16.51 -4.28 5.07
C LEU A 187 15.53 -4.23 3.89
N GLY A 188 14.95 -5.37 3.56
CA GLY A 188 13.77 -5.48 2.70
C GLY A 188 12.59 -6.01 3.50
N VAL A 189 11.44 -5.34 3.44
CA VAL A 189 10.21 -5.75 4.13
C VAL A 189 9.07 -5.89 3.14
N GLY A 190 8.36 -7.00 3.24
CA GLY A 190 7.17 -7.21 2.42
C GLY A 190 6.87 -8.69 2.16
N ARG A 191 5.77 -8.95 1.47
CA ARG A 191 5.49 -10.32 1.03
C ARG A 191 6.54 -10.79 0.04
N MET A 192 7.01 -12.02 0.17
CA MET A 192 7.95 -12.65 -0.76
C MET A 192 7.18 -13.12 -2.00
N VAL A 193 6.83 -12.15 -2.87
CA VAL A 193 6.08 -12.33 -4.12
C VAL A 193 6.75 -11.53 -5.23
N THR A 194 6.50 -11.90 -6.49
CA THR A 194 7.18 -11.34 -7.67
C THR A 194 7.21 -9.81 -7.70
N LYS A 195 6.09 -9.15 -7.42
CA LYS A 195 5.99 -7.68 -7.51
C LYS A 195 6.85 -6.91 -6.50
N LYS A 196 7.40 -7.57 -5.46
CA LYS A 196 8.36 -6.95 -4.54
C LYS A 196 9.79 -6.90 -5.07
N GLY A 197 10.07 -7.64 -6.15
CA GLY A 197 11.30 -7.53 -6.92
C GLY A 197 12.54 -8.16 -6.29
N PHE A 198 12.43 -8.84 -5.13
CA PHE A 198 13.62 -9.44 -4.49
C PHE A 198 14.36 -10.46 -5.36
N GLN A 199 13.68 -11.04 -6.37
CA GLN A 199 14.32 -11.88 -7.39
C GLN A 199 15.34 -11.12 -8.26
N VAL A 200 15.28 -9.78 -8.31
CA VAL A 200 16.29 -8.95 -8.99
C VAL A 200 17.50 -8.72 -8.09
N LEU A 201 17.27 -8.63 -6.77
CA LEU A 201 18.32 -8.38 -5.77
C LEU A 201 19.17 -9.63 -5.48
N ILE A 202 18.54 -10.79 -5.32
CA ILE A 202 19.20 -12.02 -4.85
C ILE A 202 20.39 -12.43 -5.73
N PRO A 203 20.30 -12.40 -7.07
CA PRO A 203 21.46 -12.75 -7.92
C PRO A 203 22.68 -11.82 -7.76
N LEU A 204 22.50 -10.61 -7.23
CA LEU A 204 23.59 -9.64 -7.04
C LEU A 204 24.40 -9.90 -5.76
N LEU A 205 23.88 -10.71 -4.84
CA LEU A 205 24.42 -10.86 -3.50
C LEU A 205 25.83 -11.46 -3.52
N ALA A 206 26.12 -12.39 -4.44
CA ALA A 206 27.45 -13.02 -4.50
C ALA A 206 28.56 -11.98 -4.72
N ASP A 207 28.36 -11.08 -5.69
CA ASP A 207 29.35 -10.03 -6.01
C ASP A 207 29.42 -8.96 -4.90
N LEU A 208 28.25 -8.57 -4.35
CA LEU A 208 28.20 -7.62 -3.23
C LEU A 208 28.89 -8.18 -1.99
N PHE A 209 28.68 -9.45 -1.67
CA PHE A 209 29.34 -10.10 -0.54
C PHE A 209 30.85 -10.30 -0.72
N ALA A 210 31.30 -10.55 -1.95
CA ALA A 210 32.71 -10.62 -2.24
C ALA A 210 33.43 -9.27 -2.04
N ARG A 211 32.74 -8.17 -2.36
CA ARG A 211 33.31 -6.82 -2.29
C ARG A 211 33.12 -6.18 -0.90
N PHE A 212 32.03 -6.48 -0.20
CA PHE A 212 31.67 -5.90 1.10
C PHE A 212 31.51 -7.03 2.13
N PRO A 213 32.57 -7.43 2.82
CA PRO A 213 32.52 -8.54 3.78
C PRO A 213 31.58 -8.30 4.96
N ASP A 214 31.38 -7.02 5.34
CA ASP A 214 30.51 -6.62 6.44
C ASP A 214 29.06 -6.39 6.01
N PHE A 215 28.74 -6.61 4.73
CA PHE A 215 27.38 -6.46 4.23
C PHE A 215 26.48 -7.62 4.65
N HIS A 216 25.31 -7.30 5.20
CA HIS A 216 24.25 -8.23 5.54
C HIS A 216 22.92 -7.80 4.93
N LEU A 217 22.10 -8.77 4.55
CA LEU A 217 20.75 -8.55 4.04
C LEU A 217 19.72 -9.17 5.00
N VAL A 218 18.71 -8.41 5.40
CA VAL A 218 17.55 -8.89 6.15
C VAL A 218 16.31 -8.78 5.26
N LEU A 219 15.64 -9.90 4.99
CA LEU A 219 14.40 -9.97 4.22
C LEU A 219 13.27 -10.45 5.13
N ALA A 220 12.40 -9.53 5.56
CA ALA A 220 11.31 -9.79 6.50
C ALA A 220 9.96 -9.93 5.77
N GLY A 221 9.28 -11.03 6.01
CA GLY A 221 7.93 -11.32 5.52
C GLY A 221 7.79 -12.73 4.97
N GLY A 222 6.54 -13.15 4.80
CA GLY A 222 6.18 -14.45 4.20
C GLY A 222 5.70 -14.30 2.75
N GLY A 223 5.53 -15.40 2.06
CA GLY A 223 4.98 -15.42 0.70
C GLY A 223 5.47 -16.61 -0.11
N ASP A 224 4.92 -16.75 -1.32
CA ASP A 224 5.06 -17.94 -2.14
C ASP A 224 6.51 -18.20 -2.60
N ARG A 225 7.34 -17.17 -2.63
CA ARG A 225 8.74 -17.26 -3.07
C ARG A 225 9.75 -17.30 -1.91
N LEU A 226 9.28 -17.33 -0.65
CA LEU A 226 10.20 -17.31 0.50
C LEU A 226 11.17 -18.50 0.47
N GLU A 227 10.66 -19.69 0.20
CA GLU A 227 11.48 -20.91 0.20
C GLU A 227 12.49 -20.90 -0.97
N GLU A 228 12.10 -20.42 -2.15
CA GLU A 228 12.99 -20.20 -3.28
C GLU A 228 14.14 -19.25 -2.91
N PHE A 229 13.83 -18.15 -2.21
CA PHE A 229 14.85 -17.18 -1.80
C PHE A 229 15.80 -17.74 -0.74
N ARG A 230 15.30 -18.52 0.21
CA ARG A 230 16.15 -19.22 1.18
C ARG A 230 17.12 -20.19 0.51
N GLN A 231 16.64 -20.99 -0.42
CA GLN A 231 17.46 -21.93 -1.17
C GLN A 231 18.52 -21.20 -2.02
N SER A 232 18.13 -20.14 -2.72
CA SER A 232 19.02 -19.35 -3.56
C SER A 232 20.12 -18.60 -2.77
N THR A 233 19.94 -18.45 -1.46
CA THR A 233 20.90 -17.74 -0.59
C THR A 233 21.58 -18.65 0.44
N ALA A 234 21.40 -19.97 0.33
CA ALA A 234 21.95 -20.94 1.30
C ALA A 234 23.49 -20.83 1.45
N ASP A 235 24.19 -20.53 0.36
CA ASP A 235 25.65 -20.40 0.34
C ASP A 235 26.14 -18.98 0.73
N SER A 236 25.29 -18.12 1.24
CA SER A 236 25.63 -16.73 1.58
C SER A 236 26.44 -16.56 2.87
N SER A 237 26.98 -17.64 3.43
CA SER A 237 27.78 -17.64 4.67
C SER A 237 27.06 -17.00 5.87
N GLY A 238 25.75 -17.17 5.96
CA GLY A 238 24.93 -16.63 7.06
C GLY A 238 24.69 -15.12 7.00
N ARG A 239 24.98 -14.47 5.87
CA ARG A 239 24.79 -13.02 5.72
C ARG A 239 23.41 -12.60 5.19
N VAL A 240 22.55 -13.55 4.86
CA VAL A 240 21.13 -13.31 4.54
C VAL A 240 20.26 -13.85 5.67
N HIS A 241 19.43 -12.99 6.21
CA HIS A 241 18.57 -13.30 7.37
C HIS A 241 17.11 -13.22 6.96
N PHE A 242 16.33 -14.23 7.34
CA PHE A 242 14.89 -14.32 7.09
C PHE A 242 14.14 -14.43 8.42
N PRO A 243 13.80 -13.30 9.08
CA PRO A 243 13.06 -13.34 10.34
C PRO A 243 11.57 -13.70 10.18
N ASP A 244 11.17 -14.18 8.99
CA ASP A 244 9.80 -14.53 8.63
C ASP A 244 8.79 -13.36 8.78
N VAL A 245 7.56 -13.66 9.18
CA VAL A 245 6.53 -12.65 9.43
C VAL A 245 6.78 -12.00 10.78
N VAL A 246 7.11 -10.73 10.76
CA VAL A 246 7.32 -9.93 11.97
C VAL A 246 6.03 -9.24 12.38
N LEU A 247 5.68 -9.31 13.65
CA LEU A 247 4.49 -8.66 14.19
C LEU A 247 4.63 -7.14 14.15
N ARG A 248 3.50 -6.45 14.03
CA ARG A 248 3.45 -4.98 13.92
C ARG A 248 4.21 -4.27 15.04
N ASP A 249 4.10 -4.77 16.26
CA ASP A 249 4.71 -4.16 17.44
C ASP A 249 6.24 -4.27 17.48
N THR A 250 6.80 -5.24 16.75
CA THR A 250 8.25 -5.49 16.69
C THR A 250 8.86 -5.07 15.36
N LEU A 251 8.04 -4.81 14.36
CA LEU A 251 8.50 -4.38 13.03
C LEU A 251 9.36 -3.10 13.07
N PRO A 252 9.06 -2.05 13.85
CA PRO A 252 9.89 -0.85 13.92
C PRO A 252 11.34 -1.15 14.36
N ASP A 253 11.53 -2.17 15.16
CA ASP A 253 12.86 -2.54 15.64
C ASP A 253 13.74 -3.15 14.53
N LEU A 254 13.15 -3.78 13.52
CA LEU A 254 13.91 -4.22 12.33
C LEU A 254 14.42 -3.02 11.52
N TYR A 255 13.58 -2.00 11.34
CA TYR A 255 14.04 -0.77 10.68
C TYR A 255 15.16 -0.11 11.47
N ARG A 256 15.08 -0.07 12.81
CA ARG A 256 16.16 0.46 13.68
C ARG A 256 17.47 -0.31 13.55
N ALA A 257 17.42 -1.63 13.31
CA ALA A 257 18.60 -2.47 13.15
C ALA A 257 19.34 -2.23 11.81
N ALA A 258 18.67 -1.68 10.81
CA ALA A 258 19.18 -1.49 9.45
C ALA A 258 20.01 -0.20 9.26
N ASP A 259 20.74 -0.14 8.15
CA ASP A 259 21.52 1.02 7.68
C ASP A 259 20.99 1.59 6.38
N LEU A 260 20.24 0.79 5.59
CA LEU A 260 19.52 1.21 4.39
C LEU A 260 18.30 0.31 4.18
N PHE A 261 17.34 0.80 3.42
CA PHE A 261 16.16 0.05 3.03
C PHE A 261 16.18 -0.24 1.53
N VAL A 262 15.82 -1.46 1.12
CA VAL A 262 15.81 -1.87 -0.28
C VAL A 262 14.48 -2.48 -0.68
N LEU A 263 13.88 -1.97 -1.76
CA LEU A 263 12.66 -2.51 -2.35
C LEU A 263 12.67 -2.33 -3.88
N PRO A 264 13.28 -3.26 -4.63
CA PRO A 264 13.36 -3.21 -6.09
C PRO A 264 12.05 -3.70 -6.73
N ALA A 265 10.92 -3.06 -6.36
CA ALA A 265 9.59 -3.44 -6.80
C ALA A 265 9.48 -3.48 -8.33
N VAL A 266 8.65 -4.39 -8.84
CA VAL A 266 8.43 -4.57 -10.28
C VAL A 266 6.96 -4.78 -10.59
N HIS A 267 6.56 -4.52 -11.84
CA HIS A 267 5.29 -5.03 -12.35
C HIS A 267 5.39 -6.55 -12.49
N ASP A 268 4.36 -7.27 -12.03
CA ASP A 268 4.27 -8.71 -12.29
C ASP A 268 3.84 -9.00 -13.75
N SER A 269 3.80 -10.27 -14.11
CA SER A 269 3.42 -10.69 -15.48
C SER A 269 2.00 -10.29 -15.91
N GLN A 270 1.16 -9.87 -14.97
CA GLN A 270 -0.18 -9.34 -15.22
C GLN A 270 -0.23 -7.81 -15.18
N GLY A 271 0.91 -7.15 -15.00
CA GLY A 271 1.03 -5.71 -14.85
C GLY A 271 0.57 -5.17 -13.49
N ASN A 272 0.46 -6.04 -12.44
CA ASN A 272 0.12 -5.57 -11.11
C ASN A 272 1.36 -5.02 -10.41
N VAL A 273 1.18 -3.92 -9.71
CA VAL A 273 2.19 -3.24 -8.90
C VAL A 273 1.55 -2.71 -7.61
N ASP A 274 2.34 -2.46 -6.60
CA ASP A 274 1.85 -1.73 -5.43
C ASP A 274 1.74 -0.24 -5.76
N GLY A 275 0.68 0.43 -5.30
CA GLY A 275 0.49 1.86 -5.53
C GLY A 275 1.60 2.69 -4.89
N LEU A 276 1.63 2.72 -3.56
CA LEU A 276 2.74 3.25 -2.76
C LEU A 276 2.98 2.28 -1.60
N PRO A 277 4.10 1.55 -1.57
CA PRO A 277 4.37 0.61 -0.50
C PRO A 277 4.62 1.32 0.84
N ASN A 278 3.80 1.07 1.86
CA ASN A 278 3.96 1.66 3.20
C ASN A 278 5.35 1.42 3.80
N VAL A 279 5.95 0.28 3.51
CA VAL A 279 7.30 -0.08 3.97
C VAL A 279 8.40 0.90 3.53
N ILE A 280 8.20 1.62 2.41
CA ILE A 280 9.07 2.74 2.00
C ILE A 280 8.95 3.88 3.02
N LEU A 281 7.72 4.27 3.36
CA LEU A 281 7.46 5.36 4.31
C LEU A 281 7.96 5.02 5.72
N GLU A 282 7.81 3.75 6.13
CA GLU A 282 8.35 3.23 7.39
C GLU A 282 9.89 3.31 7.42
N GLY A 283 10.56 2.94 6.31
CA GLY A 283 12.01 3.10 6.14
C GLY A 283 12.45 4.56 6.22
N MET A 284 11.76 5.45 5.51
CA MET A 284 12.01 6.90 5.55
C MET A 284 11.84 7.45 6.96
N ALA A 285 10.74 7.11 7.63
CA ALA A 285 10.46 7.52 9.00
C ALA A 285 11.52 7.01 10.00
N SER A 286 12.14 5.88 9.72
CA SER A 286 13.24 5.31 10.51
C SER A 286 14.63 5.88 10.17
N ALA A 287 14.68 6.96 9.37
CA ALA A 287 15.90 7.62 8.87
C ALA A 287 16.81 6.69 8.05
N LEU A 288 16.24 5.77 7.28
CA LEU A 288 16.98 4.93 6.35
C LEU A 288 17.00 5.55 4.95
N PRO A 289 18.16 5.60 4.27
CA PRO A 289 18.19 5.88 2.84
C PRO A 289 17.50 4.75 2.08
N ILE A 290 16.75 5.10 1.05
CA ILE A 290 15.92 4.17 0.29
C ILE A 290 16.61 3.79 -1.02
N VAL A 291 16.72 2.50 -1.34
CA VAL A 291 17.03 2.00 -2.68
C VAL A 291 15.78 1.32 -3.22
N ALA A 292 15.18 1.86 -4.25
CA ALA A 292 13.92 1.34 -4.75
C ALA A 292 13.75 1.56 -6.26
N SER A 293 12.85 0.81 -6.89
CA SER A 293 12.46 1.09 -8.28
C SER A 293 11.63 2.35 -8.37
N GLY A 294 11.90 3.19 -9.38
CA GLY A 294 11.22 4.46 -9.62
C GLY A 294 9.83 4.30 -10.26
N ILE A 295 8.98 3.43 -9.73
CA ILE A 295 7.68 3.08 -10.32
C ILE A 295 6.50 3.45 -9.42
N SER A 296 5.33 3.59 -10.03
CA SER A 296 4.04 3.81 -9.39
C SER A 296 4.03 5.03 -8.46
N GLY A 297 3.84 4.86 -7.15
CA GLY A 297 3.83 5.94 -6.15
C GLY A 297 5.17 6.17 -5.46
N ILE A 298 6.19 5.35 -5.70
CA ILE A 298 7.48 5.49 -5.02
C ILE A 298 8.12 6.86 -5.28
N PRO A 299 8.10 7.43 -6.51
CA PRO A 299 8.66 8.77 -6.77
C PRO A 299 7.94 9.92 -6.07
N LEU A 300 6.73 9.71 -5.53
CA LEU A 300 6.07 10.72 -4.69
C LEU A 300 6.74 10.85 -3.31
N ALA A 301 7.22 9.73 -2.78
CA ALA A 301 7.88 9.68 -1.49
C ALA A 301 9.38 9.93 -1.59
N VAL A 302 10.05 9.33 -2.57
CA VAL A 302 11.50 9.35 -2.73
C VAL A 302 11.89 10.10 -3.99
N SER A 303 12.64 11.20 -3.85
CA SER A 303 13.33 11.89 -4.94
C SER A 303 14.73 11.29 -5.10
N ASP A 304 15.10 10.94 -6.32
CA ASP A 304 16.42 10.35 -6.59
C ASP A 304 17.57 11.27 -6.18
N GLY A 305 18.54 10.69 -5.46
CA GLY A 305 19.70 11.43 -4.94
C GLY A 305 19.44 12.24 -3.65
N GLU A 306 18.17 12.39 -3.21
CA GLU A 306 17.81 13.12 -2.01
C GLU A 306 17.52 12.18 -0.83
N GLN A 307 16.37 11.49 -0.84
CA GLN A 307 15.98 10.55 0.21
C GLN A 307 16.50 9.13 -0.03
N GLY A 308 17.08 8.88 -1.20
CA GLY A 308 17.57 7.58 -1.61
C GLY A 308 17.97 7.56 -3.08
N LEU A 309 18.07 6.37 -3.63
CA LEU A 309 18.42 6.12 -5.03
C LEU A 309 17.28 5.35 -5.70
N LEU A 310 16.76 5.90 -6.79
CA LEU A 310 15.76 5.26 -7.62
C LEU A 310 16.42 4.58 -8.82
N VAL A 311 15.99 3.36 -9.11
CA VAL A 311 16.49 2.55 -10.23
C VAL A 311 15.34 2.16 -11.15
N GLU A 312 15.62 1.85 -12.40
CA GLU A 312 14.64 1.27 -13.32
C GLU A 312 14.25 -0.14 -12.85
N GLU A 313 12.97 -0.48 -13.00
CA GLU A 313 12.51 -1.84 -12.67
C GLU A 313 13.24 -2.89 -13.54
N HIS A 314 13.52 -4.03 -12.94
CA HIS A 314 14.31 -5.13 -13.56
C HIS A 314 15.76 -4.78 -13.92
N ASP A 315 16.24 -3.59 -13.67
CA ASP A 315 17.63 -3.22 -13.95
C ASP A 315 18.55 -3.65 -12.78
N ALA A 316 19.09 -4.86 -12.91
CA ALA A 316 20.01 -5.43 -11.93
C ALA A 316 21.34 -4.64 -11.83
N PHE A 317 21.79 -4.00 -12.93
CA PHE A 317 23.02 -3.20 -12.93
C PHE A 317 22.82 -1.91 -12.12
N GLN A 318 21.77 -1.13 -12.40
CA GLN A 318 21.47 0.09 -11.62
C GLN A 318 21.25 -0.25 -10.14
N LEU A 319 20.54 -1.34 -9.82
CA LEU A 319 20.32 -1.78 -8.46
C LEU A 319 21.64 -2.11 -7.74
N SER A 320 22.55 -2.82 -8.41
CA SER A 320 23.89 -3.13 -7.88
C SER A 320 24.69 -1.86 -7.62
N GLU A 321 24.72 -0.91 -8.56
CA GLU A 321 25.44 0.36 -8.41
C GLU A 321 24.86 1.23 -7.28
N ALA A 322 23.52 1.28 -7.15
CA ALA A 322 22.87 2.02 -6.06
C ALA A 322 23.22 1.43 -4.68
N LEU A 323 23.18 0.11 -4.56
CA LEU A 323 23.57 -0.57 -3.32
C LEU A 323 25.06 -0.35 -3.02
N ARG A 324 25.93 -0.56 -4.03
CA ARG A 324 27.38 -0.34 -3.89
C ARG A 324 27.71 1.06 -3.40
N ARG A 325 27.10 2.09 -4.00
CA ARG A 325 27.30 3.50 -3.61
C ARG A 325 26.96 3.73 -2.13
N LEU A 326 25.83 3.20 -1.65
CA LEU A 326 25.45 3.34 -0.25
C LEU A 326 26.30 2.44 0.68
N LEU A 327 26.75 1.28 0.25
CA LEU A 327 27.65 0.43 1.05
C LEU A 327 29.02 1.08 1.23
N GLU A 328 29.56 1.75 0.21
CA GLU A 328 30.83 2.46 0.23
C GLU A 328 30.83 3.74 1.07
N SER A 329 29.68 4.44 1.17
CA SER A 329 29.62 5.78 1.76
C SER A 329 28.71 5.90 2.98
N PRO A 330 29.23 5.76 4.22
CA PRO A 330 28.48 6.07 5.43
C PRO A 330 27.92 7.51 5.46
N ALA A 331 28.65 8.46 4.87
CA ALA A 331 28.22 9.85 4.83
C ALA A 331 26.97 10.03 3.94
N GLU A 332 26.90 9.35 2.79
CA GLU A 332 25.71 9.40 1.94
C GLU A 332 24.51 8.69 2.61
N ARG A 333 24.74 7.55 3.26
CA ARG A 333 23.69 6.89 4.04
C ARG A 333 23.11 7.84 5.10
N ALA A 334 23.96 8.50 5.88
CA ALA A 334 23.54 9.43 6.91
C ALA A 334 22.77 10.64 6.34
N ARG A 335 23.28 11.23 5.26
CA ARG A 335 22.63 12.38 4.59
C ARG A 335 21.26 12.00 4.04
N MET A 336 21.19 10.98 3.20
CA MET A 336 19.94 10.56 2.57
C MET A 336 18.92 10.05 3.60
N GLY A 337 19.37 9.37 4.65
CA GLY A 337 18.51 8.93 5.75
C GLY A 337 17.92 10.11 6.53
N ALA A 338 18.71 11.16 6.78
CA ALA A 338 18.23 12.39 7.42
C ALA A 338 17.16 13.09 6.55
N GLU A 339 17.40 13.25 5.25
CA GLU A 339 16.44 13.81 4.29
C GLU A 339 15.15 12.96 4.18
N ALA A 340 15.29 11.64 4.21
CA ALA A 340 14.15 10.74 4.23
C ALA A 340 13.29 10.94 5.50
N ARG A 341 13.93 11.03 6.66
CA ARG A 341 13.23 11.29 7.92
C ARG A 341 12.56 12.66 7.93
N LEU A 342 13.25 13.70 7.45
CA LEU A 342 12.72 15.07 7.38
C LEU A 342 11.41 15.07 6.54
N LYS A 343 11.46 14.56 5.33
CA LYS A 343 10.28 14.48 4.45
C LYS A 343 9.15 13.65 5.07
N ALA A 344 9.47 12.51 5.72
CA ALA A 344 8.46 11.71 6.39
C ALA A 344 7.76 12.47 7.52
N THR A 345 8.49 13.24 8.33
CA THR A 345 7.94 14.00 9.46
C THR A 345 7.19 15.26 9.03
N GLU A 346 7.56 15.90 7.95
CA GLU A 346 6.92 17.14 7.51
C GLU A 346 5.72 16.89 6.57
N GLU A 347 5.83 15.92 5.65
CA GLU A 347 4.87 15.78 4.55
C GLU A 347 4.03 14.51 4.61
N LEU A 348 4.55 13.42 5.22
CA LEU A 348 3.98 12.08 5.12
C LEU A 348 3.43 11.56 6.45
N THR A 349 3.19 12.42 7.43
CA THR A 349 2.48 12.03 8.65
C THR A 349 1.00 11.79 8.35
N TRP A 350 0.33 10.96 9.13
CA TRP A 350 -1.12 10.76 9.01
C TRP A 350 -1.90 12.08 9.14
N SER A 351 -1.43 13.03 9.94
CA SER A 351 -2.05 14.36 10.06
C SER A 351 -1.94 15.17 8.77
N SER A 352 -0.75 15.17 8.13
CA SER A 352 -0.53 15.86 6.84
C SER A 352 -1.40 15.24 5.74
N VAL A 353 -1.46 13.91 5.69
CA VAL A 353 -2.29 13.17 4.73
C VAL A 353 -3.79 13.42 4.96
N ALA A 354 -4.25 13.37 6.21
CA ALA A 354 -5.65 13.69 6.56
C ALA A 354 -6.04 15.11 6.14
N SER A 355 -5.12 16.07 6.25
CA SER A 355 -5.34 17.44 5.78
C SER A 355 -5.49 17.54 4.26
N ARG A 356 -4.78 16.71 3.49
CA ARG A 356 -4.94 16.62 2.03
C ARG A 356 -6.31 16.00 1.68
N TYR A 357 -6.72 14.93 2.36
CA TYR A 357 -8.05 14.34 2.18
C TYR A 357 -9.16 15.33 2.49
N ARG A 358 -9.04 16.08 3.61
CA ARG A 358 -10.02 17.11 3.98
C ARG A 358 -10.20 18.13 2.86
N ARG A 359 -9.11 18.71 2.33
CA ARG A 359 -9.17 19.65 1.21
C ARG A 359 -9.82 19.05 -0.03
N ALA A 360 -9.48 17.81 -0.37
CA ALA A 360 -10.08 17.12 -1.51
C ALA A 360 -11.60 16.94 -1.33
N TYR A 361 -12.06 16.60 -0.12
CA TYR A 361 -13.49 16.50 0.19
C TYR A 361 -14.19 17.86 0.11
N GLU A 362 -13.60 18.92 0.68
CA GLU A 362 -14.16 20.29 0.61
C GLU A 362 -14.35 20.75 -0.84
N VAL A 363 -13.38 20.50 -1.71
CA VAL A 363 -13.48 20.79 -3.15
C VAL A 363 -14.57 19.97 -3.82
N ALA A 364 -14.70 18.69 -3.49
CA ALA A 364 -15.75 17.83 -4.05
C ALA A 364 -17.16 18.29 -3.62
N LEU A 365 -17.33 18.63 -2.34
CA LEU A 365 -18.58 19.13 -1.78
C LEU A 365 -18.98 20.48 -2.39
N ALA A 366 -18.04 21.41 -2.57
CA ALA A 366 -18.30 22.71 -3.19
C ALA A 366 -18.80 22.56 -4.64
N ARG A 367 -18.20 21.67 -5.43
CA ARG A 367 -18.63 21.40 -6.82
C ARG A 367 -20.05 20.87 -6.91
N GLU A 368 -20.42 19.97 -6.02
CA GLU A 368 -21.81 19.46 -5.97
C GLU A 368 -22.82 20.55 -5.61
N SER A 369 -22.49 21.45 -4.66
CA SER A 369 -23.36 22.54 -4.25
C SER A 369 -23.55 23.60 -5.34
N GLU A 370 -22.57 23.77 -6.24
CA GLU A 370 -22.62 24.68 -7.38
C GLU A 370 -23.34 24.09 -8.61
N GLY A 371 -23.83 22.83 -8.53
CA GLY A 371 -24.54 22.17 -9.62
C GLY A 371 -23.63 21.73 -10.80
N ILE A 372 -22.30 21.73 -10.60
CA ILE A 372 -21.32 21.36 -11.64
C ILE A 372 -21.13 19.81 -11.74
N GLY A 373 -21.92 19.06 -11.03
CA GLY A 373 -21.79 17.63 -10.91
C GLY A 373 -23.01 16.84 -11.34
N PHE A 374 -23.32 16.67 -12.56
CA PHE A 374 -24.20 15.69 -13.22
C PHE A 374 -24.95 16.28 -14.41
N GLU A 375 -24.26 16.69 -15.44
CA GLU A 375 -24.82 16.54 -16.78
C GLU A 375 -24.60 15.08 -17.23
N GLY A 376 -25.42 14.20 -16.65
CA GLY A 376 -25.52 12.82 -17.12
C GLY A 376 -26.29 12.82 -18.45
N SER A 377 -25.60 12.39 -19.50
CA SER A 377 -26.12 12.13 -20.84
C SER A 377 -27.61 11.82 -20.88
N GLU A 378 -28.37 12.66 -21.54
CA GLU A 378 -29.70 12.35 -22.03
C GLU A 378 -29.67 11.00 -22.76
N ALA A 379 -30.57 10.11 -22.36
CA ALA A 379 -30.81 8.88 -23.09
C ALA A 379 -31.24 9.24 -24.53
N PRO A 380 -30.75 8.54 -25.57
CA PRO A 380 -31.22 8.79 -26.89
C PRO A 380 -32.72 8.48 -26.96
N GLU A 381 -33.52 9.50 -27.31
CA GLU A 381 -34.93 9.33 -27.64
C GLU A 381 -35.06 8.27 -28.76
N THR A 382 -35.77 7.22 -28.45
CA THR A 382 -36.21 6.21 -29.41
C THR A 382 -37.20 6.87 -30.38
N ARG A 383 -36.82 6.94 -31.62
CA ARG A 383 -37.75 6.98 -32.75
C ARG A 383 -37.73 5.64 -33.46
#